data_1ea9f7c4774b538da56047541e5bf4f3
#
_entry.id   1ea9f7c4774b538da56047541e5bf4f3
#
_cell.length_a   1.000
_cell.length_b   1.000
_cell.length_c   1.000
_cell.angle_alpha   90.00
_cell.angle_beta   90.00
_cell.angle_gamma   90.00
#
_symmetry.space_group_name_H-M   'P 1'
#
loop_
_entity.id
_entity.type
_entity.pdbx_description
1 polymer ?
#
loop_
_entity_poly.entity_id
_entity_poly.type
_entity_poly.pdbx_seq_one_letter_code
_entity_poly.pdbx_strand_id
1 'polypeptide(L)'
;MGIKRRHFLFVSGIAGLGAFGLGKWLGHRANALYQPSQISASGVSPVSSPVLQAATPSNLVLRFVATADTGSGDRNQYAVGEAMAQYHQKSPYNLAVLAGDNIYNDGEIWKIGDVFEQPYSAILQQGVKFRACLGNHDIRTANGNPQVAYPGFNMAGRFYTFREKSVQFFALDTNGNAAWNEQLAWLERELKQSKARWKIVFGHHPIYASGVYGSNPVFIETFSPLFKKYGVQLYINGHEHHYERTRAIDGTTYLITGHGGAHLRSVGKNEWTEYAVSRHGFSALEVYSDRIEVKGIGTDHQVFDQGVIG
;
A
#
# COMPACT_ATOMS: atom_id res chain seq x y z
N MET A 1 23.81 24.93 14.03
CA MET A 1 24.35 24.46 12.76
C MET A 1 23.24 24.59 11.73
N GLY A 2 23.34 25.61 10.85
CA GLY A 2 22.24 26.03 9.98
C GLY A 2 22.06 25.06 8.80
N ILE A 3 20.84 24.60 8.60
CA ILE A 3 20.44 23.80 7.44
C ILE A 3 20.44 24.72 6.21
N LYS A 4 21.31 24.45 5.25
CA LYS A 4 21.35 25.19 3.99
C LYS A 4 20.04 24.97 3.22
N ARG A 5 19.33 26.08 2.92
CA ARG A 5 18.15 26.08 2.05
C ARG A 5 18.55 25.62 0.66
N ARG A 6 18.18 24.40 0.29
CA ARG A 6 18.22 23.88 -1.08
C ARG A 6 16.84 24.04 -1.70
N HIS A 7 16.77 24.64 -2.88
CA HIS A 7 15.55 24.81 -3.64
C HIS A 7 15.10 23.46 -4.19
N PHE A 8 13.88 23.08 -3.89
CA PHE A 8 13.23 21.91 -4.49
C PHE A 8 12.86 22.22 -5.93
N LEU A 9 13.62 21.69 -6.89
CA LEU A 9 13.24 21.69 -8.31
C LEU A 9 12.67 20.32 -8.64
N PHE A 10 11.35 20.26 -8.85
CA PHE A 10 10.68 19.09 -9.37
C PHE A 10 10.74 19.09 -10.89
N VAL A 11 11.34 18.09 -11.48
CA VAL A 11 11.27 17.85 -12.92
C VAL A 11 10.05 16.98 -13.18
N SER A 12 8.97 17.60 -13.66
CA SER A 12 7.81 16.90 -14.21
C SER A 12 8.15 16.42 -15.62
N GLY A 13 8.43 15.13 -15.78
CA GLY A 13 8.60 14.52 -17.09
C GLY A 13 7.28 14.47 -17.85
N ILE A 14 7.15 15.27 -18.91
CA ILE A 14 6.07 15.17 -19.92
C ILE A 14 6.45 14.03 -20.86
N ALA A 15 5.68 12.93 -20.82
CA ALA A 15 5.79 11.86 -21.80
C ALA A 15 4.97 12.19 -23.04
N GLY A 16 5.67 12.24 -24.17
CA GLY A 16 5.12 12.55 -25.49
C GLY A 16 4.27 11.44 -26.09
N LEU A 17 3.35 11.88 -26.93
CA LEU A 17 2.50 11.13 -27.84
C LEU A 17 3.30 10.30 -28.86
N GLY A 18 2.94 9.04 -29.04
CA GLY A 18 3.43 8.18 -30.11
C GLY A 18 2.31 7.38 -30.76
N ALA A 19 2.23 7.47 -32.07
CA ALA A 19 1.15 7.23 -32.99
C ALA A 19 0.79 5.74 -33.24
N PHE A 20 -0.44 5.57 -33.77
CA PHE A 20 -1.11 4.41 -34.34
C PHE A 20 -0.28 3.56 -35.31
N GLY A 21 -0.47 2.24 -35.23
CA GLY A 21 -0.09 1.28 -36.27
C GLY A 21 -1.08 0.11 -36.30
N LEU A 22 -1.94 0.10 -37.31
CA LEU A 22 -2.85 -1.00 -37.67
C LEU A 22 -2.08 -2.19 -38.28
N GLY A 23 -2.34 -3.39 -37.83
CA GLY A 23 -1.86 -4.60 -38.48
C GLY A 23 -2.79 -5.78 -38.21
N LYS A 24 -3.70 -6.06 -39.18
CA LYS A 24 -4.47 -7.32 -39.28
C LYS A 24 -3.54 -8.48 -39.56
N TRP A 25 -3.71 -9.61 -38.88
CA TRP A 25 -3.41 -10.92 -39.49
C TRP A 25 -4.35 -12.01 -39.00
N LEU A 26 -4.71 -12.84 -40.00
CA LEU A 26 -5.74 -13.88 -40.06
C LEU A 26 -5.31 -15.18 -39.36
N GLY A 27 -6.32 -15.93 -38.97
CA GLY A 27 -6.30 -17.18 -38.23
C GLY A 27 -5.62 -18.38 -38.86
N HIS A 28 -5.47 -19.39 -38.02
CA HIS A 28 -5.63 -20.80 -38.42
C HIS A 28 -6.05 -21.63 -37.21
N ARG A 29 -7.09 -22.46 -37.48
CA ARG A 29 -7.62 -23.47 -36.55
C ARG A 29 -6.68 -24.69 -36.54
N ALA A 30 -6.52 -25.28 -35.36
CA ALA A 30 -6.25 -26.71 -35.26
C ALA A 30 -6.98 -27.30 -34.05
N ASN A 31 -8.01 -28.08 -34.33
CA ASN A 31 -8.65 -28.99 -33.39
C ASN A 31 -7.72 -30.19 -33.14
N ALA A 32 -7.46 -30.47 -31.86
CA ALA A 32 -7.00 -31.78 -31.43
C ALA A 32 -7.90 -32.28 -30.31
N LEU A 33 -8.61 -33.36 -30.59
CA LEU A 33 -9.50 -34.06 -29.66
C LEU A 33 -8.65 -34.81 -28.63
N TYR A 34 -8.89 -34.49 -27.34
CA TYR A 34 -8.35 -35.28 -26.22
C TYR A 34 -9.48 -36.06 -25.57
N GLN A 35 -9.38 -37.39 -25.54
CA GLN A 35 -10.28 -38.27 -24.82
C GLN A 35 -9.73 -38.56 -23.43
N PRO A 36 -10.53 -38.44 -22.35
CA PRO A 36 -10.08 -38.81 -21.00
C PRO A 36 -10.28 -40.31 -20.77
N SER A 37 -9.19 -40.99 -20.39
CA SER A 37 -9.22 -42.38 -19.88
C SER A 37 -9.81 -42.37 -18.45
N GLN A 38 -10.82 -43.23 -18.26
CA GLN A 38 -11.45 -43.52 -16.97
C GLN A 38 -10.50 -44.31 -16.07
N ILE A 39 -10.14 -43.77 -14.90
CA ILE A 39 -9.51 -44.57 -13.84
C ILE A 39 -10.52 -44.64 -12.68
N SER A 40 -10.86 -45.88 -12.33
CA SER A 40 -11.80 -46.25 -11.25
C SER A 40 -11.28 -45.73 -9.89
N ALA A 41 -12.12 -44.97 -9.20
CA ALA A 41 -11.87 -44.54 -7.81
C ALA A 41 -12.25 -45.67 -6.84
N SER A 42 -11.28 -46.26 -6.19
CA SER A 42 -11.46 -47.06 -4.97
C SER A 42 -11.56 -46.09 -3.78
N GLY A 43 -12.63 -46.25 -2.99
CA GLY A 43 -13.02 -45.37 -1.94
C GLY A 43 -11.99 -45.20 -0.81
N VAL A 44 -11.70 -43.95 -0.50
CA VAL A 44 -11.10 -43.55 0.75
C VAL A 44 -12.09 -42.53 1.39
N SER A 45 -12.65 -42.90 2.53
CA SER A 45 -13.50 -42.02 3.33
C SER A 45 -12.74 -40.78 3.74
N PRO A 46 -13.33 -39.56 3.68
CA PRO A 46 -12.65 -38.37 4.14
C PRO A 46 -12.56 -38.39 5.68
N VAL A 47 -11.35 -38.52 6.19
CA VAL A 47 -11.04 -38.20 7.59
C VAL A 47 -11.17 -36.68 7.71
N SER A 48 -12.20 -36.22 8.39
CA SER A 48 -12.37 -34.81 8.76
C SER A 48 -11.28 -34.45 9.78
N SER A 49 -10.21 -33.84 9.29
CA SER A 49 -9.25 -33.18 10.16
C SER A 49 -9.94 -31.99 10.84
N PRO A 50 -9.84 -31.86 12.17
CA PRO A 50 -10.35 -30.67 12.83
C PRO A 50 -9.62 -29.45 12.26
N VAL A 51 -10.39 -28.45 11.80
CA VAL A 51 -9.87 -27.12 11.49
C VAL A 51 -9.37 -26.56 12.80
N LEU A 52 -8.08 -26.66 13.06
CA LEU A 52 -7.40 -25.91 14.10
C LEU A 52 -7.57 -24.43 13.76
N GLN A 53 -8.55 -23.78 14.41
CA GLN A 53 -8.53 -22.33 14.50
C GLN A 53 -7.18 -21.97 15.14
N ALA A 54 -6.30 -21.37 14.34
CA ALA A 54 -5.02 -20.90 14.83
C ALA A 54 -5.30 -19.91 15.96
N ALA A 55 -4.99 -20.29 17.19
CA ALA A 55 -5.10 -19.42 18.34
C ALA A 55 -4.35 -18.14 18.05
N THR A 56 -5.03 -16.99 18.20
CA THR A 56 -4.39 -15.69 18.06
C THR A 56 -3.19 -15.64 19.00
N PRO A 57 -1.96 -15.38 18.52
CA PRO A 57 -0.81 -15.35 19.41
C PRO A 57 -1.05 -14.39 20.57
N SER A 58 -0.73 -14.79 21.78
CA SER A 58 -1.06 -14.07 23.02
C SER A 58 -0.49 -12.65 23.14
N ASN A 59 0.41 -12.25 22.21
CA ASN A 59 1.09 -10.94 22.18
C ASN A 59 0.76 -10.09 20.92
N LEU A 60 -0.29 -10.44 20.15
CA LEU A 60 -0.75 -9.61 19.05
C LEU A 60 -1.35 -8.30 19.59
N VAL A 61 -0.74 -7.19 19.19
CA VAL A 61 -1.12 -5.83 19.59
C VAL A 61 -2.12 -5.23 18.63
N LEU A 62 -1.84 -5.32 17.32
CA LEU A 62 -2.65 -4.71 16.26
C LEU A 62 -2.55 -5.53 14.99
N ARG A 63 -3.68 -5.73 14.32
CA ARG A 63 -3.72 -6.17 12.92
C ARG A 63 -4.32 -5.06 12.07
N PHE A 64 -3.67 -4.75 10.96
CA PHE A 64 -4.18 -3.78 10.00
C PHE A 64 -3.76 -4.17 8.57
N VAL A 65 -4.37 -3.52 7.59
CA VAL A 65 -4.01 -3.70 6.19
C VAL A 65 -3.55 -2.38 5.59
N ALA A 66 -2.76 -2.44 4.53
CA ALA A 66 -2.32 -1.27 3.78
C ALA A 66 -2.43 -1.54 2.28
N THR A 67 -2.83 -0.52 1.53
CA THR A 67 -2.86 -0.52 0.07
C THR A 67 -2.70 0.91 -0.43
N ALA A 68 -2.42 1.11 -1.71
CA ALA A 68 -2.32 2.39 -2.37
C ALA A 68 -2.66 2.25 -3.85
N ASP A 69 -2.79 3.38 -4.56
CA ASP A 69 -3.06 3.40 -6.00
C ASP A 69 -4.35 2.61 -6.32
N THR A 70 -5.37 2.86 -5.51
CA THR A 70 -6.58 2.06 -5.48
C THR A 70 -7.70 2.63 -6.35
N GLY A 71 -7.80 3.93 -6.47
CA GLY A 71 -8.97 4.69 -6.94
C GLY A 71 -9.33 4.57 -8.42
N SER A 72 -9.10 3.41 -9.05
CA SER A 72 -9.39 3.20 -10.48
C SER A 72 -10.88 2.99 -10.78
N GLY A 73 -11.65 2.46 -9.83
CA GLY A 73 -13.04 2.08 -10.04
C GLY A 73 -13.22 0.87 -10.98
N ASP A 74 -12.12 0.17 -11.32
CA ASP A 74 -12.16 -0.95 -12.23
C ASP A 74 -12.21 -2.31 -11.50
N ARG A 75 -12.33 -3.38 -12.30
CA ARG A 75 -12.42 -4.76 -11.80
C ARG A 75 -11.25 -5.17 -10.88
N ASN A 76 -10.06 -4.59 -11.08
CA ASN A 76 -8.88 -4.97 -10.30
C ASN A 76 -8.98 -4.41 -8.89
N GLN A 77 -9.45 -3.17 -8.76
CA GLN A 77 -9.74 -2.57 -7.45
C GLN A 77 -10.83 -3.35 -6.70
N TYR A 78 -11.92 -3.71 -7.38
CA TYR A 78 -12.98 -4.53 -6.76
C TYR A 78 -12.47 -5.90 -6.31
N ALA A 79 -11.61 -6.55 -7.10
CA ALA A 79 -10.98 -7.82 -6.73
C ALA A 79 -10.06 -7.68 -5.51
N VAL A 80 -9.34 -6.56 -5.38
CA VAL A 80 -8.55 -6.26 -4.17
C VAL A 80 -9.47 -6.03 -2.97
N GLY A 81 -10.55 -5.27 -3.12
CA GLY A 81 -11.55 -5.05 -2.07
C GLY A 81 -12.18 -6.35 -1.57
N GLU A 82 -12.51 -7.26 -2.49
CA GLU A 82 -13.01 -8.60 -2.17
C GLU A 82 -11.97 -9.43 -1.40
N ALA A 83 -10.72 -9.44 -1.85
CA ALA A 83 -9.64 -10.15 -1.18
C ALA A 83 -9.40 -9.62 0.24
N MET A 84 -9.47 -8.30 0.44
CA MET A 84 -9.40 -7.65 1.76
C MET A 84 -10.59 -8.09 2.65
N ALA A 85 -11.80 -8.18 2.10
CA ALA A 85 -12.98 -8.63 2.84
C ALA A 85 -12.88 -10.10 3.26
N GLN A 86 -12.42 -10.97 2.38
CA GLN A 86 -12.19 -12.39 2.70
C GLN A 86 -11.07 -12.59 3.72
N TYR A 87 -10.00 -11.79 3.63
CA TYR A 87 -8.97 -11.79 4.67
C TYR A 87 -9.53 -11.34 6.02
N HIS A 88 -10.36 -10.30 6.04
CA HIS A 88 -11.02 -9.81 7.27
C HIS A 88 -11.86 -10.90 7.96
N GLN A 89 -12.58 -11.71 7.20
CA GLN A 89 -13.38 -12.82 7.78
C GLN A 89 -12.53 -13.84 8.53
N LYS A 90 -11.30 -14.11 8.04
CA LYS A 90 -10.38 -15.09 8.65
C LYS A 90 -9.47 -14.47 9.72
N SER A 91 -9.14 -13.21 9.55
CA SER A 91 -8.18 -12.45 10.35
C SER A 91 -8.69 -11.03 10.56
N PRO A 92 -9.66 -10.81 11.46
CA PRO A 92 -10.30 -9.51 11.65
C PRO A 92 -9.30 -8.39 11.96
N TYR A 93 -9.52 -7.23 11.34
CA TYR A 93 -8.77 -5.99 11.56
C TYR A 93 -9.72 -4.80 11.54
N ASN A 94 -9.36 -3.71 12.23
CA ASN A 94 -10.20 -2.51 12.34
C ASN A 94 -9.59 -1.27 11.67
N LEU A 95 -8.43 -1.41 11.04
CA LEU A 95 -7.70 -0.31 10.39
C LEU A 95 -7.24 -0.72 9.00
N ALA A 96 -7.45 0.16 8.04
CA ALA A 96 -6.86 0.11 6.70
C ALA A 96 -6.12 1.43 6.42
N VAL A 97 -4.88 1.36 5.93
CA VAL A 97 -4.09 2.51 5.50
C VAL A 97 -4.19 2.63 3.97
N LEU A 98 -4.56 3.80 3.48
CA LEU A 98 -4.51 4.16 2.06
C LEU A 98 -3.33 5.11 1.83
N ALA A 99 -2.30 4.62 1.15
CA ALA A 99 -1.08 5.39 0.92
C ALA A 99 -1.12 6.20 -0.38
N GLY A 100 -2.24 6.89 -0.64
CA GLY A 100 -2.41 7.86 -1.72
C GLY A 100 -2.87 7.28 -3.05
N ASP A 101 -3.17 8.18 -3.99
CA ASP A 101 -3.87 7.92 -5.24
C ASP A 101 -5.19 7.18 -4.99
N ASN A 102 -6.01 7.83 -4.15
CA ASN A 102 -7.29 7.32 -3.70
C ASN A 102 -8.38 7.44 -4.76
N ILE A 103 -8.24 8.39 -5.70
CA ILE A 103 -9.22 8.68 -6.77
C ILE A 103 -8.51 9.01 -8.08
N TYR A 104 -8.56 8.12 -9.06
CA TYR A 104 -8.08 8.38 -10.43
C TYR A 104 -9.16 9.01 -11.32
N ASN A 105 -8.76 9.79 -12.38
CA ASN A 105 -7.37 10.18 -12.69
C ASN A 105 -6.98 11.49 -12.00
N ASP A 106 -7.94 12.31 -11.56
CA ASP A 106 -7.72 13.70 -11.18
C ASP A 106 -8.24 14.04 -9.76
N GLY A 107 -8.47 13.02 -8.91
CA GLY A 107 -8.81 13.21 -7.51
C GLY A 107 -10.24 13.71 -7.25
N GLU A 108 -11.16 13.48 -8.18
CA GLU A 108 -12.52 14.03 -8.19
C GLU A 108 -13.42 13.38 -7.14
N ILE A 109 -13.70 14.07 -6.06
CA ILE A 109 -14.42 13.55 -4.89
C ILE A 109 -15.82 13.01 -5.20
N TRP A 110 -16.47 13.47 -6.26
CA TRP A 110 -17.80 12.95 -6.65
C TRP A 110 -17.78 11.51 -7.16
N LYS A 111 -16.61 10.96 -7.45
CA LYS A 111 -16.41 9.53 -7.78
C LYS A 111 -16.32 8.64 -6.56
N ILE A 112 -16.33 9.18 -5.35
CA ILE A 112 -16.02 8.46 -4.11
C ILE A 112 -16.87 7.20 -3.91
N GLY A 113 -18.13 7.23 -4.33
CA GLY A 113 -19.02 6.08 -4.31
C GLY A 113 -18.46 4.89 -5.08
N ASP A 114 -18.00 5.14 -6.30
CA ASP A 114 -17.55 4.10 -7.23
C ASP A 114 -16.13 3.60 -6.94
N VAL A 115 -15.26 4.50 -6.44
CA VAL A 115 -13.83 4.19 -6.26
C VAL A 115 -13.42 3.91 -4.81
N PHE A 116 -14.34 4.06 -3.85
CA PHE A 116 -14.06 3.79 -2.45
C PHE A 116 -15.21 3.08 -1.73
N GLU A 117 -16.41 3.70 -1.69
CA GLU A 117 -17.50 3.17 -0.87
C GLU A 117 -17.97 1.79 -1.35
N GLN A 118 -18.15 1.60 -2.66
CA GLN A 118 -18.60 0.33 -3.23
C GLN A 118 -17.52 -0.76 -3.18
N PRO A 119 -16.26 -0.54 -3.66
CA PRO A 119 -15.22 -1.57 -3.62
C PRO A 119 -14.92 -2.09 -2.21
N TYR A 120 -15.04 -1.22 -1.20
CA TYR A 120 -14.74 -1.58 0.19
C TYR A 120 -15.98 -1.72 1.08
N SER A 121 -17.18 -1.74 0.49
CA SER A 121 -18.46 -1.78 1.23
C SER A 121 -18.53 -2.90 2.29
N ALA A 122 -18.03 -4.10 1.96
CA ALA A 122 -18.07 -5.24 2.85
C ALA A 122 -17.27 -5.02 4.15
N ILE A 123 -16.11 -4.37 4.08
CA ILE A 123 -15.28 -4.09 5.27
C ILE A 123 -15.68 -2.77 5.96
N LEU A 124 -16.19 -1.80 5.21
CA LEU A 124 -16.77 -0.58 5.78
C LEU A 124 -17.98 -0.91 6.67
N GLN A 125 -18.86 -1.83 6.23
CA GLN A 125 -20.00 -2.31 7.02
C GLN A 125 -19.58 -3.06 8.30
N GLN A 126 -18.38 -3.63 8.33
CA GLN A 126 -17.79 -4.24 9.53
C GLN A 126 -17.12 -3.21 10.46
N GLY A 127 -17.17 -1.92 10.12
CA GLY A 127 -16.61 -0.84 10.93
C GLY A 127 -15.11 -0.64 10.79
N VAL A 128 -14.49 -1.19 9.74
CA VAL A 128 -13.07 -0.94 9.44
C VAL A 128 -12.89 0.54 9.12
N LYS A 129 -11.97 1.20 9.84
CA LYS A 129 -11.61 2.60 9.63
C LYS A 129 -10.49 2.72 8.63
N PHE A 130 -10.69 3.51 7.60
CA PHE A 130 -9.62 3.88 6.68
C PHE A 130 -8.89 5.13 7.17
N ARG A 131 -7.58 5.20 6.97
CA ARG A 131 -6.71 6.34 7.21
C ARG A 131 -5.91 6.61 5.95
N ALA A 132 -6.18 7.72 5.27
CA ALA A 132 -5.59 8.03 3.98
C ALA A 132 -4.50 9.11 4.07
N CYS A 133 -3.62 9.13 3.09
CA CYS A 133 -2.85 10.31 2.70
C CYS A 133 -3.15 10.66 1.23
N LEU A 134 -2.69 11.82 0.77
CA LEU A 134 -2.90 12.26 -0.61
C LEU A 134 -1.77 11.76 -1.51
N GLY A 135 -2.14 11.24 -2.70
CA GLY A 135 -1.24 10.98 -3.80
C GLY A 135 -1.23 12.12 -4.83
N ASN A 136 -0.43 11.97 -5.89
CA ASN A 136 -0.28 13.01 -6.90
C ASN A 136 -1.49 13.13 -7.84
N HIS A 137 -2.32 12.10 -7.95
CA HIS A 137 -3.60 12.19 -8.63
C HIS A 137 -4.64 12.90 -7.79
N ASP A 138 -4.62 12.70 -6.48
CA ASP A 138 -5.60 13.27 -5.56
C ASP A 138 -5.58 14.80 -5.51
N ILE A 139 -4.40 15.40 -5.67
CA ILE A 139 -4.24 16.87 -5.59
C ILE A 139 -4.62 17.62 -6.87
N ARG A 140 -4.92 16.93 -7.96
CA ARG A 140 -5.23 17.57 -9.25
C ARG A 140 -6.54 18.35 -9.19
N THR A 141 -7.55 17.85 -8.49
CA THR A 141 -8.82 18.55 -8.27
C THR A 141 -8.82 19.25 -6.91
N ALA A 142 -8.99 20.57 -6.93
CA ALA A 142 -9.10 21.41 -5.73
C ALA A 142 -8.00 21.12 -4.69
N ASN A 143 -6.78 20.79 -5.16
CA ASN A 143 -5.62 20.47 -4.33
C ASN A 143 -5.86 19.34 -3.31
N GLY A 144 -6.77 18.41 -3.59
CA GLY A 144 -7.12 17.30 -2.70
C GLY A 144 -7.93 17.69 -1.45
N ASN A 145 -8.26 18.96 -1.27
CA ASN A 145 -8.97 19.42 -0.08
C ASN A 145 -10.31 18.71 0.17
N PRO A 146 -11.13 18.40 -0.87
CA PRO A 146 -12.36 17.63 -0.66
C PRO A 146 -12.10 16.22 -0.12
N GLN A 147 -10.98 15.59 -0.48
CA GLN A 147 -10.62 14.28 0.06
C GLN A 147 -10.14 14.38 1.52
N VAL A 148 -9.38 15.43 1.88
CA VAL A 148 -9.02 15.70 3.28
C VAL A 148 -10.26 15.88 4.16
N ALA A 149 -11.29 16.54 3.62
CA ALA A 149 -12.55 16.78 4.32
C ALA A 149 -13.51 15.58 4.33
N TYR A 150 -13.25 14.55 3.50
CA TYR A 150 -14.15 13.39 3.39
C TYR A 150 -14.05 12.49 4.64
N PRO A 151 -15.17 12.27 5.36
CA PRO A 151 -15.13 11.56 6.64
C PRO A 151 -14.62 10.12 6.54
N GLY A 152 -14.88 9.43 5.40
CA GLY A 152 -14.47 8.04 5.20
C GLY A 152 -12.96 7.83 5.16
N PHE A 153 -12.18 8.86 4.82
CA PHE A 153 -10.72 8.81 4.80
C PHE A 153 -10.08 9.14 6.16
N ASN A 154 -10.86 9.66 7.12
CA ASN A 154 -10.41 9.97 8.48
C ASN A 154 -9.08 10.73 8.53
N MET A 155 -8.85 11.66 7.60
CA MET A 155 -7.69 12.52 7.56
C MET A 155 -7.88 13.68 8.56
N ALA A 156 -6.94 13.87 9.48
CA ALA A 156 -6.97 15.01 10.40
C ALA A 156 -6.26 16.26 9.82
N GLY A 157 -5.91 16.20 8.55
CA GLY A 157 -5.19 17.22 7.79
C GLY A 157 -4.41 16.58 6.66
N ARG A 158 -3.58 17.36 5.95
CA ARG A 158 -2.73 16.85 4.87
C ARG A 158 -1.57 16.02 5.41
N PHE A 159 -1.10 16.33 6.61
CA PHE A 159 -0.19 15.52 7.40
C PHE A 159 -0.68 15.48 8.84
N TYR A 160 -0.60 14.33 9.46
CA TYR A 160 -1.18 14.10 10.79
C TYR A 160 -0.60 12.85 11.45
N THR A 161 -0.82 12.72 12.76
CA THR A 161 -0.49 11.50 13.51
C THR A 161 -1.72 10.96 14.23
N PHE A 162 -1.74 9.64 14.41
CA PHE A 162 -2.74 8.97 15.23
C PHE A 162 -2.13 7.75 15.91
N ARG A 163 -2.83 7.22 16.89
CA ARG A 163 -2.42 6.01 17.61
C ARG A 163 -3.51 4.94 17.50
N GLU A 164 -3.05 3.72 17.27
CA GLU A 164 -3.86 2.52 17.43
C GLU A 164 -3.09 1.57 18.37
N LYS A 165 -3.65 1.38 19.59
CA LYS A 165 -2.96 0.66 20.66
C LYS A 165 -1.58 1.28 20.96
N SER A 166 -0.51 0.47 20.97
CA SER A 166 0.87 0.94 21.20
C SER A 166 1.60 1.37 19.93
N VAL A 167 0.92 1.41 18.78
CA VAL A 167 1.48 1.81 17.49
C VAL A 167 1.15 3.27 17.22
N GLN A 168 2.12 4.05 16.81
CA GLN A 168 1.90 5.42 16.34
C GLN A 168 2.17 5.53 14.86
N PHE A 169 1.20 6.09 14.15
CA PHE A 169 1.23 6.33 12.72
C PHE A 169 1.45 7.82 12.43
N PHE A 170 2.19 8.10 11.36
CA PHE A 170 2.46 9.46 10.88
C PHE A 170 2.15 9.50 9.39
N ALA A 171 1.09 10.19 9.01
CA ALA A 171 0.71 10.42 7.62
C ALA A 171 1.43 11.65 7.08
N LEU A 172 1.99 11.54 5.87
CA LEU A 172 2.70 12.61 5.18
C LEU A 172 2.02 12.96 3.86
N ASP A 173 2.00 14.24 3.55
CA ASP A 173 1.76 14.73 2.20
C ASP A 173 3.11 14.82 1.47
N THR A 174 3.38 13.85 0.61
CA THR A 174 4.65 13.77 -0.14
C THR A 174 4.59 14.45 -1.50
N ASN A 175 3.53 15.21 -1.79
CA ASN A 175 3.37 15.95 -3.03
C ASN A 175 4.30 17.16 -3.11
N GLY A 176 4.64 17.58 -4.34
CA GLY A 176 5.55 18.71 -4.56
C GLY A 176 5.06 20.05 -4.02
N ASN A 177 3.76 20.21 -3.87
CA ASN A 177 3.11 21.40 -3.36
C ASN A 177 2.75 21.33 -1.85
N ALA A 178 3.24 20.32 -1.14
CA ALA A 178 3.04 20.19 0.29
C ALA A 178 3.73 21.33 1.07
N ALA A 179 3.22 21.63 2.26
CA ALA A 179 3.82 22.62 3.18
C ALA A 179 5.10 22.04 3.83
N TRP A 180 6.14 21.80 3.02
CA TRP A 180 7.32 21.03 3.39
C TRP A 180 8.04 21.51 4.65
N ASN A 181 8.26 22.81 4.80
CA ASN A 181 8.95 23.35 5.98
C ASN A 181 8.16 23.08 7.26
N GLU A 182 6.85 23.27 7.22
CA GLU A 182 5.96 23.05 8.37
C GLU A 182 5.86 21.55 8.68
N GLN A 183 5.69 20.72 7.64
CA GLN A 183 5.56 19.28 7.79
C GLN A 183 6.82 18.62 8.35
N LEU A 184 8.00 19.01 7.89
CA LEU A 184 9.26 18.45 8.39
C LEU A 184 9.52 18.86 9.84
N ALA A 185 9.26 20.12 10.20
CA ALA A 185 9.37 20.58 11.58
C ALA A 185 8.37 19.86 12.50
N TRP A 186 7.14 19.66 12.02
CA TRP A 186 6.11 18.89 12.70
C TRP A 186 6.52 17.43 12.88
N LEU A 187 6.96 16.76 11.79
CA LEU A 187 7.34 15.35 11.83
C LEU A 187 8.48 15.11 12.82
N GLU A 188 9.52 15.92 12.79
CA GLU A 188 10.65 15.80 13.73
C GLU A 188 10.18 15.98 15.18
N ARG A 189 9.33 16.95 15.45
CA ARG A 189 8.76 17.18 16.79
C ARG A 189 7.94 15.98 17.27
N GLU A 190 7.03 15.48 16.43
CA GLU A 190 6.14 14.36 16.77
C GLU A 190 6.94 13.05 16.99
N LEU A 191 7.91 12.77 16.12
CA LEU A 191 8.79 11.60 16.27
C LEU A 191 9.62 11.69 17.56
N LYS A 192 10.17 12.87 17.88
CA LYS A 192 10.95 13.11 19.10
C LYS A 192 10.11 12.91 20.38
N GLN A 193 8.86 13.32 20.35
CA GLN A 193 7.94 13.20 21.50
C GLN A 193 7.35 11.79 21.63
N SER A 194 7.36 11.00 20.56
CA SER A 194 6.74 9.68 20.52
C SER A 194 7.42 8.72 21.50
N LYS A 195 6.61 8.12 22.38
CA LYS A 195 6.99 7.00 23.25
C LYS A 195 6.48 5.66 22.75
N ALA A 196 5.89 5.63 21.53
CA ALA A 196 5.42 4.41 20.94
C ALA A 196 6.60 3.48 20.64
N ARG A 197 6.44 2.19 20.93
CA ARG A 197 7.41 1.17 20.54
C ARG A 197 7.51 1.10 19.01
N TRP A 198 6.37 1.10 18.34
CA TRP A 198 6.27 1.02 16.90
C TRP A 198 5.86 2.36 16.31
N LYS A 199 6.70 2.89 15.45
CA LYS A 199 6.47 4.13 14.68
C LYS A 199 6.41 3.76 13.21
N ILE A 200 5.23 3.96 12.61
CA ILE A 200 4.96 3.67 11.22
C ILE A 200 4.68 4.99 10.51
N VAL A 201 5.45 5.32 9.50
CA VAL A 201 5.22 6.49 8.65
C VAL A 201 4.60 6.02 7.34
N PHE A 202 3.65 6.77 6.79
CA PHE A 202 3.13 6.51 5.47
C PHE A 202 2.94 7.79 4.67
N GLY A 203 3.15 7.69 3.38
CA GLY A 203 2.99 8.75 2.38
C GLY A 203 2.85 8.12 1.02
N HIS A 204 2.66 8.91 -0.03
CA HIS A 204 2.42 8.33 -1.34
C HIS A 204 3.70 7.97 -2.10
N HIS A 205 4.65 8.90 -2.17
CA HIS A 205 5.85 8.70 -2.98
C HIS A 205 6.91 7.85 -2.27
N PRO A 206 7.62 6.96 -3.02
CA PRO A 206 8.65 6.11 -2.46
C PRO A 206 9.88 6.90 -2.03
N ILE A 207 10.58 6.39 -1.02
CA ILE A 207 11.94 6.78 -0.66
C ILE A 207 12.92 5.87 -1.38
N TYR A 208 12.76 4.56 -1.22
CA TYR A 208 13.49 3.52 -1.96
C TYR A 208 12.51 2.74 -2.84
N ALA A 209 12.88 2.51 -4.09
CA ALA A 209 12.09 1.73 -5.05
C ALA A 209 12.97 1.10 -6.13
N SER A 210 12.55 -0.07 -6.60
CA SER A 210 13.15 -0.80 -7.71
C SER A 210 12.26 -0.78 -8.97
N GLY A 211 11.20 0.04 -8.97
CA GLY A 211 10.25 0.18 -10.05
C GLY A 211 10.65 1.20 -11.11
N VAL A 212 9.65 1.65 -11.85
CA VAL A 212 9.85 2.51 -13.05
C VAL A 212 10.35 3.90 -12.70
N TYR A 213 9.87 4.49 -11.59
CA TYR A 213 10.32 5.82 -11.15
C TYR A 213 11.58 5.76 -10.30
N GLY A 214 11.87 4.60 -9.69
CA GLY A 214 13.04 4.39 -8.85
C GLY A 214 13.00 5.13 -7.51
N SER A 215 14.13 5.09 -6.82
CA SER A 215 14.31 5.77 -5.53
C SER A 215 14.37 7.29 -5.68
N ASN A 216 13.90 8.01 -4.66
CA ASN A 216 13.92 9.46 -4.61
C ASN A 216 15.12 9.96 -3.78
N PRO A 217 16.22 10.46 -4.41
CA PRO A 217 17.41 10.88 -3.68
C PRO A 217 17.14 11.99 -2.65
N VAL A 218 16.23 12.93 -2.98
CA VAL A 218 15.86 14.02 -2.07
C VAL A 218 15.15 13.47 -0.82
N PHE A 219 14.29 12.48 -1.00
CA PHE A 219 13.60 11.85 0.13
C PHE A 219 14.54 10.97 0.95
N ILE A 220 15.51 10.30 0.31
CA ILE A 220 16.55 9.55 1.01
C ILE A 220 17.35 10.50 1.91
N GLU A 221 17.83 11.65 1.37
CA GLU A 221 18.57 12.64 2.15
C GLU A 221 17.73 13.29 3.26
N THR A 222 16.42 13.42 3.05
CA THR A 222 15.51 14.10 4.00
C THR A 222 15.01 13.17 5.10
N PHE A 223 14.48 12.01 4.73
CA PHE A 223 13.73 11.15 5.65
C PHE A 223 14.60 10.06 6.30
N SER A 224 15.56 9.45 5.56
CA SER A 224 16.30 8.31 6.11
C SER A 224 17.09 8.66 7.38
N PRO A 225 17.80 9.82 7.46
CA PRO A 225 18.46 10.22 8.70
C PRO A 225 17.48 10.49 9.85
N LEU A 226 16.30 11.05 9.53
CA LEU A 226 15.27 11.33 10.52
C LEU A 226 14.66 10.03 11.06
N PHE A 227 14.34 9.09 10.18
CA PHE A 227 13.79 7.79 10.56
C PHE A 227 14.77 6.99 11.41
N LYS A 228 16.04 6.94 11.01
CA LYS A 228 17.13 6.33 11.80
C LYS A 228 17.23 6.95 13.18
N LYS A 229 17.28 8.30 13.26
CA LYS A 229 17.44 9.04 14.53
C LYS A 229 16.34 8.75 15.53
N TYR A 230 15.10 8.63 15.07
CA TYR A 230 13.92 8.47 15.93
C TYR A 230 13.33 7.06 15.96
N GLY A 231 13.98 6.10 15.28
CA GLY A 231 13.59 4.71 15.28
C GLY A 231 12.23 4.48 14.64
N VAL A 232 12.05 4.93 13.39
CA VAL A 232 10.91 4.55 12.54
C VAL A 232 11.20 3.16 11.98
N GLN A 233 10.32 2.18 12.24
CA GLN A 233 10.55 0.81 11.80
C GLN A 233 9.99 0.52 10.41
N LEU A 234 8.96 1.25 9.99
CA LEU A 234 8.28 0.99 8.72
C LEU A 234 7.86 2.28 8.04
N TYR A 235 8.16 2.39 6.74
CA TYR A 235 7.58 3.38 5.83
C TYR A 235 6.73 2.69 4.77
N ILE A 236 5.42 3.06 4.67
CA ILE A 236 4.46 2.50 3.72
C ILE A 236 4.18 3.54 2.64
N ASN A 237 4.21 3.13 1.37
CA ASN A 237 3.89 4.02 0.27
C ASN A 237 3.27 3.29 -0.94
N GLY A 238 2.84 4.09 -1.92
CA GLY A 238 2.37 3.69 -3.23
C GLY A 238 3.21 4.29 -4.35
N HIS A 239 2.53 4.91 -5.33
CA HIS A 239 3.08 5.59 -6.50
C HIS A 239 3.71 4.65 -7.53
N GLU A 240 4.50 3.71 -7.11
CA GLU A 240 4.97 2.58 -7.92
C GLU A 240 3.91 1.48 -7.87
N HIS A 241 3.28 1.17 -9.02
CA HIS A 241 2.14 0.27 -9.11
C HIS A 241 2.59 -1.21 -9.08
N HIS A 242 3.24 -1.59 -7.96
CA HIS A 242 3.68 -2.95 -7.67
C HIS A 242 3.76 -3.15 -6.16
N TYR A 243 4.11 -4.34 -5.74
CA TYR A 243 4.52 -4.64 -4.37
C TYR A 243 6.04 -4.73 -4.29
N GLU A 244 6.65 -4.05 -3.32
CA GLU A 244 8.07 -4.23 -2.99
C GLU A 244 8.26 -4.06 -1.48
N ARG A 245 9.01 -4.99 -0.87
CA ARG A 245 9.48 -4.90 0.51
C ARG A 245 11.00 -4.93 0.50
N THR A 246 11.60 -3.95 1.16
CA THR A 246 13.05 -3.91 1.36
C THR A 246 13.47 -4.69 2.60
N ARG A 247 14.73 -5.10 2.68
CA ARG A 247 15.37 -5.34 3.97
C ARG A 247 15.38 -4.05 4.78
N ALA A 248 15.71 -4.13 6.08
CA ALA A 248 15.87 -2.94 6.88
C ALA A 248 17.08 -2.12 6.38
N ILE A 249 16.86 -0.84 6.08
CA ILE A 249 17.89 0.14 5.73
C ILE A 249 17.97 1.12 6.90
N ASP A 250 19.08 1.13 7.61
CA ASP A 250 19.26 1.93 8.82
C ASP A 250 18.15 1.73 9.88
N GLY A 251 17.60 0.52 9.97
CA GLY A 251 16.52 0.16 10.91
C GLY A 251 15.10 0.40 10.42
N THR A 252 14.92 0.94 9.22
CA THR A 252 13.60 1.15 8.60
C THR A 252 13.39 0.18 7.43
N THR A 253 12.28 -0.54 7.42
CA THR A 253 11.80 -1.28 6.24
C THR A 253 10.90 -0.36 5.41
N TYR A 254 11.08 -0.38 4.09
CA TYR A 254 10.28 0.37 3.13
C TYR A 254 9.36 -0.59 2.40
N LEU A 255 8.05 -0.30 2.43
CA LEU A 255 7.01 -1.16 1.87
C LEU A 255 6.21 -0.39 0.84
N ILE A 256 6.39 -0.73 -0.44
CA ILE A 256 5.53 -0.28 -1.52
C ILE A 256 4.33 -1.21 -1.61
N THR A 257 3.14 -0.65 -1.51
CA THR A 257 1.87 -1.36 -1.60
C THR A 257 0.95 -0.76 -2.68
N GLY A 258 1.56 -0.23 -3.76
CA GLY A 258 0.88 0.46 -4.86
C GLY A 258 0.17 -0.47 -5.85
N HIS A 259 -0.22 -1.65 -5.40
CA HIS A 259 -0.83 -2.70 -6.21
C HIS A 259 -2.34 -2.85 -5.96
N GLY A 260 -2.97 -1.78 -5.47
CA GLY A 260 -4.35 -1.78 -4.97
C GLY A 260 -5.46 -1.70 -6.01
N GLY A 261 -5.12 -1.57 -7.31
CA GLY A 261 -6.14 -1.52 -8.37
C GLY A 261 -5.72 -0.83 -9.65
N ALA A 262 -4.87 0.19 -9.59
CA ALA A 262 -4.36 0.86 -10.78
C ALA A 262 -3.51 -0.06 -11.67
N HIS A 263 -3.33 0.33 -12.94
CA HIS A 263 -2.56 -0.46 -13.91
C HIS A 263 -1.16 -0.77 -13.39
N LEU A 264 -0.83 -2.07 -13.28
CA LEU A 264 0.46 -2.53 -12.77
C LEU A 264 1.63 -2.09 -13.65
N ARG A 265 2.77 -1.86 -13.00
CA ARG A 265 4.06 -1.56 -13.65
C ARG A 265 5.06 -2.65 -13.36
N SER A 266 6.06 -2.80 -14.23
CA SER A 266 7.18 -3.72 -14.01
C SER A 266 8.02 -3.26 -12.81
N VAL A 267 8.61 -4.24 -12.12
CA VAL A 267 9.54 -3.99 -11.03
C VAL A 267 10.79 -4.84 -11.21
N GLY A 268 11.94 -4.26 -10.92
CA GLY A 268 13.23 -4.93 -10.86
C GLY A 268 13.59 -5.35 -9.43
N LYS A 269 14.91 -5.45 -9.18
CA LYS A 269 15.49 -5.66 -7.85
C LYS A 269 16.75 -4.82 -7.71
N ASN A 270 16.90 -4.20 -6.56
CA ASN A 270 18.12 -3.54 -6.12
C ASN A 270 18.73 -4.30 -4.94
N GLU A 271 19.90 -3.87 -4.48
CA GLU A 271 20.58 -4.51 -3.36
C GLU A 271 19.77 -4.55 -2.05
N TRP A 272 18.84 -3.62 -1.88
CA TRP A 272 17.96 -3.55 -0.71
C TRP A 272 16.65 -4.32 -0.87
N THR A 273 16.29 -4.78 -2.08
CA THR A 273 15.03 -5.47 -2.34
C THR A 273 15.04 -6.87 -1.73
N GLU A 274 14.17 -7.10 -0.76
CA GLU A 274 13.96 -8.43 -0.19
C GLU A 274 12.97 -9.23 -1.06
N TYR A 275 11.85 -8.60 -1.38
CA TYR A 275 10.83 -9.17 -2.27
C TYR A 275 10.16 -8.10 -3.12
N ALA A 276 9.92 -8.40 -4.40
CA ALA A 276 9.18 -7.52 -5.29
C ALA A 276 8.42 -8.32 -6.35
N VAL A 277 7.19 -7.87 -6.65
CA VAL A 277 6.34 -8.51 -7.67
C VAL A 277 5.32 -7.52 -8.23
N SER A 278 5.07 -7.61 -9.53
CA SER A 278 4.00 -6.88 -10.21
C SER A 278 2.74 -7.74 -10.26
N ARG A 279 1.87 -7.60 -9.25
CA ARG A 279 0.56 -8.28 -9.18
C ARG A 279 -0.38 -7.49 -8.27
N HIS A 280 -1.69 -7.56 -8.53
CA HIS A 280 -2.69 -6.89 -7.69
C HIS A 280 -2.87 -7.58 -6.33
N GLY A 281 -3.13 -6.77 -5.31
CA GLY A 281 -3.34 -7.24 -3.94
C GLY A 281 -3.24 -6.12 -2.90
N PHE A 282 -2.93 -6.51 -1.69
CA PHE A 282 -2.75 -5.62 -0.55
C PHE A 282 -1.72 -6.18 0.43
N SER A 283 -1.27 -5.36 1.37
CA SER A 283 -0.37 -5.77 2.46
C SER A 283 -1.16 -5.97 3.74
N ALA A 284 -1.01 -7.11 4.39
CA ALA A 284 -1.54 -7.37 5.73
C ALA A 284 -0.40 -7.33 6.75
N LEU A 285 -0.64 -6.63 7.87
CA LEU A 285 0.38 -6.42 8.90
C LEU A 285 -0.16 -6.84 10.27
N GLU A 286 0.64 -7.61 10.97
CA GLU A 286 0.39 -8.05 12.34
C GLU A 286 1.50 -7.51 13.25
N VAL A 287 1.14 -6.60 14.14
CA VAL A 287 2.08 -5.98 15.08
C VAL A 287 2.01 -6.73 16.40
N TYR A 288 3.13 -7.26 16.79
CA TYR A 288 3.35 -7.91 18.08
C TYR A 288 4.14 -6.99 19.02
N SER A 289 4.32 -7.43 20.25
CA SER A 289 5.13 -6.66 21.23
C SER A 289 6.61 -6.57 20.82
N ASP A 290 7.12 -7.50 20.05
CA ASP A 290 8.53 -7.68 19.70
C ASP A 290 8.84 -7.56 18.19
N ARG A 291 7.85 -7.70 17.33
CA ARG A 291 8.03 -7.68 15.87
C ARG A 291 6.77 -7.18 15.13
N ILE A 292 6.94 -6.87 13.85
CA ILE A 292 5.82 -6.70 12.90
C ILE A 292 5.98 -7.78 11.83
N GLU A 293 4.93 -8.56 11.59
CA GLU A 293 4.86 -9.48 10.45
C GLU A 293 4.13 -8.81 9.30
N VAL A 294 4.71 -8.91 8.10
CA VAL A 294 4.15 -8.35 6.85
C VAL A 294 3.85 -9.50 5.92
N LYS A 295 2.67 -9.49 5.32
CA LYS A 295 2.25 -10.45 4.27
C LYS A 295 1.77 -9.68 3.05
N GLY A 296 2.31 -9.98 1.88
CA GLY A 296 1.73 -9.59 0.59
C GLY A 296 0.66 -10.60 0.19
N ILE A 297 -0.57 -10.15 -0.06
CA ILE A 297 -1.71 -11.01 -0.37
C ILE A 297 -2.29 -10.61 -1.72
N GLY A 298 -2.40 -11.58 -2.63
CA GLY A 298 -2.94 -11.38 -3.97
C GLY A 298 -4.46 -11.43 -4.03
N THR A 299 -5.03 -11.02 -5.16
CA THR A 299 -6.47 -11.14 -5.45
C THR A 299 -6.95 -12.59 -5.56
N ASP A 300 -6.03 -13.54 -5.67
CA ASP A 300 -6.29 -14.98 -5.56
C ASP A 300 -6.27 -15.49 -4.11
N HIS A 301 -6.19 -14.58 -3.15
CA HIS A 301 -6.14 -14.84 -1.70
C HIS A 301 -4.87 -15.59 -1.23
N GLN A 302 -3.86 -15.72 -2.10
CA GLN A 302 -2.61 -16.37 -1.73
C GLN A 302 -1.61 -15.37 -1.16
N VAL A 303 -0.90 -15.79 -0.11
CA VAL A 303 0.26 -15.06 0.41
C VAL A 303 1.43 -15.29 -0.55
N PHE A 304 1.93 -14.24 -1.16
CA PHE A 304 3.06 -14.30 -2.10
C PHE A 304 4.37 -13.79 -1.48
N ASP A 305 4.29 -13.00 -0.42
CA ASP A 305 5.45 -12.57 0.38
C ASP A 305 5.13 -12.65 1.86
N GLN A 306 6.14 -12.95 2.66
CA GLN A 306 6.08 -12.90 4.11
C GLN A 306 7.42 -12.41 4.66
N GLY A 307 7.38 -11.40 5.54
CA GLY A 307 8.56 -10.81 6.15
C GLY A 307 8.34 -10.45 7.61
N VAL A 308 9.44 -10.23 8.31
CA VAL A 308 9.47 -9.83 9.73
C VAL A 308 10.29 -8.55 9.86
N ILE A 309 9.78 -7.59 10.63
CA ILE A 309 10.41 -6.32 11.00
C ILE A 309 10.53 -6.31 12.52
N GLY A 310 11.72 -6.08 13.04
CA GLY A 310 11.95 -6.08 14.50
C GLY A 310 13.31 -5.60 14.89
#